data_412c7927df7974a271c23949f7437c88
#
_entry.id   412c7927df7974a271c23949f7437c88
#
_cell.length_a   1.000
_cell.length_b   1.000
_cell.length_c   1.000
_cell.angle_alpha   90.00
_cell.angle_beta   90.00
_cell.angle_gamma   90.00
#
_symmetry.space_group_name_H-M   'P 1'
#
loop_
_entity.id
_entity.type
_entity.pdbx_description
1 polymer ?
#
loop_
_entity_poly.entity_id
_entity_poly.type
_entity_poly.pdbx_seq_one_letter_code
_entity_poly.pdbx_strand_id
1 'polypeptide(L)' 'MLQELITELRKHDRAEIAYKSGVSLGTINHLLSGAARDPKLSTVQALQKFLDDKNQEAEQ' A
#
# COMPACT_ATOMS: atom_id res chain seq x y z
N MET A 1 -5.77 5.46 9.68
CA MET A 1 -4.78 4.68 10.41
C MET A 1 -4.37 3.47 9.60
N LEU A 2 -3.54 2.59 10.17
CA LEU A 2 -2.97 1.47 9.42
C LEU A 2 -4.03 0.54 8.83
N GLN A 3 -5.10 0.27 9.57
CA GLN A 3 -6.16 -0.61 9.08
C GLN A 3 -6.86 -0.03 7.85
N GLU A 4 -7.05 1.26 7.81
CA GLU A 4 -7.65 1.92 6.65
C GLU A 4 -6.75 1.82 5.44
N LEU A 5 -5.44 1.99 5.65
CA LEU A 5 -4.46 1.85 4.60
C LEU A 5 -4.50 0.43 4.01
N ILE A 6 -4.49 -0.58 4.88
CA ILE A 6 -4.53 -1.97 4.46
C ILE A 6 -5.81 -2.27 3.68
N THR A 7 -6.95 -1.78 4.18
CA THR A 7 -8.24 -1.99 3.52
C THR A 7 -8.24 -1.41 2.11
N GLU A 8 -7.71 -0.21 1.95
CA GLU A 8 -7.63 0.42 0.65
C GLU A 8 -6.68 -0.33 -0.29
N LEU A 9 -5.52 -0.77 0.24
CA LEU A 9 -4.56 -1.50 -0.58
C LEU A 9 -5.12 -2.83 -1.09
N ARG A 10 -5.99 -3.48 -0.33
CA ARG A 10 -6.58 -4.75 -0.76
C ARG A 10 -7.47 -4.62 -1.98
N LYS A 11 -7.92 -3.42 -2.29
CA LYS A 11 -8.74 -3.15 -3.48
C LYS A 11 -7.91 -3.13 -4.76
N HIS A 12 -6.60 -3.11 -4.64
CA HIS A 12 -5.70 -3.02 -5.79
C HIS A 12 -4.90 -4.30 -5.94
N ASP A 13 -4.39 -4.53 -7.15
CA ASP A 13 -3.52 -5.65 -7.43
C ASP A 13 -2.19 -5.45 -6.71
N ARG A 14 -1.74 -6.48 -5.99
CA ARG A 14 -0.50 -6.40 -5.21
C ARG A 14 0.71 -6.16 -6.09
N ALA A 15 0.75 -6.75 -7.29
CA ALA A 15 1.84 -6.52 -8.22
C ALA A 15 1.89 -5.07 -8.67
N GLU A 16 0.73 -4.46 -8.91
CA GLU A 16 0.64 -3.05 -9.26
C GLU A 16 1.13 -2.17 -8.11
N ILE A 17 0.71 -2.49 -6.89
CA ILE A 17 1.16 -1.75 -5.72
C ILE A 17 2.68 -1.79 -5.61
N ALA A 18 3.27 -2.99 -5.75
CA ALA A 18 4.71 -3.16 -5.66
C ALA A 18 5.44 -2.34 -6.73
N TYR A 19 4.94 -2.41 -7.96
CA TYR A 19 5.56 -1.71 -9.07
C TYR A 19 5.53 -0.19 -8.89
N LYS A 20 4.38 0.34 -8.55
CA LYS A 20 4.20 1.80 -8.49
C LYS A 20 4.72 2.42 -7.21
N SER A 21 4.64 1.71 -6.09
CA SER A 21 5.13 2.23 -4.81
C SER A 21 6.61 2.03 -4.60
N GLY A 22 7.20 1.07 -5.31
CA GLY A 22 8.59 0.70 -5.09
C GLY A 22 8.80 -0.20 -3.88
N VAL A 23 7.73 -0.63 -3.23
CA VAL A 23 7.80 -1.55 -2.09
C VAL A 23 7.77 -2.98 -2.62
N SER A 24 8.61 -3.86 -2.04
CA SER A 24 8.68 -5.24 -2.51
C SER A 24 7.36 -5.99 -2.30
N LEU A 25 7.07 -6.92 -3.19
CA LEU A 25 5.85 -7.72 -3.10
C LEU A 25 5.79 -8.51 -1.81
N GLY A 26 6.93 -9.03 -1.35
CA GLY A 26 6.99 -9.73 -0.07
C GLY A 26 6.58 -8.86 1.10
N THR A 27 7.04 -7.61 1.11
CA THR A 27 6.67 -6.66 2.14
C THR A 27 5.17 -6.36 2.10
N ILE A 28 4.62 -6.20 0.90
CA ILE A 28 3.19 -5.95 0.72
C ILE A 28 2.37 -7.14 1.21
N ASN A 29 2.76 -8.35 0.83
CA ASN A 29 2.06 -9.55 1.28
C ASN A 29 2.09 -9.67 2.80
N HIS A 30 3.24 -9.39 3.41
CA HIS A 30 3.39 -9.45 4.86
C HIS A 30 2.46 -8.43 5.54
N LEU A 31 2.42 -7.22 5.02
CA LEU A 31 1.57 -6.16 5.56
C LEU A 31 0.08 -6.51 5.41
N LEU A 32 -0.32 -6.96 4.23
CA LEU A 32 -1.73 -7.26 3.96
C LEU A 32 -2.23 -8.51 4.68
N SER A 33 -1.32 -9.40 5.08
CA SER A 33 -1.70 -10.59 5.86
C SER A 33 -2.01 -10.26 7.31
N GLY A 34 -1.68 -9.04 7.76
CA GLY A 34 -1.87 -8.64 9.14
C GLY A 34 -0.71 -9.02 10.05
N ALA A 35 0.34 -9.62 9.49
CA ALA A 35 1.50 -10.05 10.28
C ALA A 35 2.40 -8.88 10.68
N ALA A 36 2.42 -7.83 9.88
CA ALA A 36 3.25 -6.66 10.17
C ALA A 36 2.54 -5.77 11.19
N ARG A 37 3.08 -5.71 12.40
CA ARG A 37 2.50 -4.88 13.45
C ARG A 37 3.08 -3.47 13.48
N ASP A 38 4.30 -3.32 13.02
CA ASP A 38 5.04 -2.07 13.13
C ASP A 38 5.85 -1.84 11.84
N PRO A 39 5.16 -1.56 10.73
CA PRO A 39 5.85 -1.33 9.46
C PRO A 39 6.70 -0.06 9.51
N LYS A 40 7.75 -0.03 8.71
CA LYS A 40 8.61 1.14 8.62
C LYS A 40 7.80 2.33 8.09
N LEU A 41 8.10 3.51 8.63
CA LEU A 41 7.44 4.74 8.20
C LEU A 41 7.61 4.97 6.70
N SER A 42 8.81 4.73 6.18
CA SER A 42 9.07 4.90 4.74
C SER A 42 8.18 4.01 3.88
N THR A 43 7.91 2.79 4.34
CA THR A 43 7.01 1.87 3.66
C THR A 43 5.57 2.41 3.67
N VAL A 44 5.12 2.86 4.84
CA VAL A 44 3.77 3.41 4.97
C VAL A 44 3.60 4.63 4.08
N GLN A 45 4.59 5.51 4.06
CA GLN A 45 4.54 6.71 3.23
C GLN A 45 4.49 6.39 1.74
N ALA A 46 5.28 5.41 1.30
CA ALA A 46 5.29 5.01 -0.10
C ALA A 46 3.94 4.46 -0.53
N LEU A 47 3.32 3.65 0.32
CA LEU A 47 2.00 3.07 0.03
C LEU A 47 0.91 4.13 0.07
N GLN A 48 1.00 5.07 1.00
CA GLN A 48 0.04 6.18 1.07
C GLN A 48 0.12 7.04 -0.18
N LYS A 49 1.33 7.31 -0.67
CA LYS A 49 1.50 8.07 -1.90
C LYS A 49 0.89 7.34 -3.09
N PHE A 50 1.06 6.02 -3.15
CA PHE A 50 0.43 5.22 -4.21
C PHE A 50 -1.09 5.41 -4.21
N LEU A 51 -1.70 5.34 -3.03
CA LEU A 51 -3.15 5.51 -2.92
C LEU A 51 -3.59 6.93 -3.28
N ASP A 52 -2.83 7.93 -2.86
CA ASP A 52 -3.14 9.31 -3.19
C ASP A 52 -3.10 9.53 -4.71
N ASP A 53 -2.11 8.97 -5.38
CA ASP A 53 -1.99 9.06 -6.83
C ASP A 53 -3.17 8.37 -7.52
N LYS A 54 -3.59 7.21 -7.01
CA LYS A 54 -4.75 6.50 -7.56
C LYS A 54 -6.03 7.28 -7.37
N ASN A 55 -6.21 7.89 -6.21
CA ASN A 55 -7.39 8.70 -5.96
C ASN A 55 -7.46 9.90 -6.91
N GLN A 56 -6.32 10.52 -7.21
CA GLN A 56 -6.27 11.62 -8.15
C GLN A 56 -6.64 11.16 -9.56
N GLU A 57 -6.16 9.99 -9.98
CA GLU A 57 -6.52 9.42 -11.28
C GLU A 57 -8.02 9.17 -11.37
N ALA A 58 -8.62 8.69 -10.28
CA ALA A 58 -10.05 8.39 -10.27
C ALA A 58 -10.92 9.64 -10.37
N GLU A 59 -10.40 10.79 -9.95
CA GLU A 59 -11.13 12.06 -10.00
C GLU A 59 -11.10 12.71 -11.38
N GLN A 60 -10.25 12.23 -12.25
CA GLN A 60 -10.14 12.75 -13.61
C GLN A 60 -11.04 11.94 -14.55
#